data_12db43f0c773209a2ed7a89208429943
#
_entry.id   12db43f0c773209a2ed7a89208429943
#
_cell.length_a   1.000
_cell.length_b   1.000
_cell.length_c   1.000
_cell.angle_alpha   90.00
_cell.angle_beta   90.00
_cell.angle_gamma   90.00
#
_symmetry.space_group_name_H-M   'P 1'
#
loop_
_entity.id
_entity.type
_entity.pdbx_description
1 polymer ?
#
loop_
_entity_poly.entity_id
_entity_poly.type
_entity_poly.pdbx_seq_one_letter_code
_entity_poly.pdbx_strand_id
1 'polypeptide(L)'
;MTLVPLRRSQTLVDVYWFSEQPYGYVTEDDLAPYESGRMHFPNTNFDPEKAHVLYNNYHEQYAWADEVGFDGIMSNEHHSSYWCMKPSVNVDAAVIAKVTKKTKIAMLGNVIALNDPVKMAEEIAMLDCISGGRIISGFVRGTAVETLHAGISPTENRERFEEAHDLILKCWTTPGPFRWEGRHFPHRMINPWVVPMQKPHPPVWFPGTGSPESVIWAAKHGYPYMNLGSLLDLTKQLKSIYHETAHEMGFEPGPEHFGYLMRCLVADTDEKAQKIGRTFLWTENHRNRGPIEFNDPPGYQSREAMRIKMSRPLIGTGTMGRRMTYEELQEAHNIVVGSPETVIKKLRYVKKDLKPGYILIYGNEGNMRHEDVMRSIELFGTKVIPALKED
;
A
#
# COMPACT_ATOMS: atom_id res chain seq x y z
N MET A 1 -14.86 22.38 -6.59
CA MET A 1 -14.54 21.05 -7.12
C MET A 1 -15.76 20.17 -6.89
N THR A 2 -16.44 19.70 -7.93
CA THR A 2 -17.69 18.92 -7.78
C THR A 2 -17.28 17.48 -7.49
N LEU A 3 -17.54 17.02 -6.27
CA LEU A 3 -17.30 15.61 -5.88
C LEU A 3 -18.13 14.69 -6.79
N VAL A 4 -17.47 13.78 -7.50
CA VAL A 4 -18.16 12.75 -8.30
C VAL A 4 -18.68 11.70 -7.32
N PRO A 5 -20.01 11.50 -7.20
CA PRO A 5 -20.54 10.52 -6.25
C PRO A 5 -20.25 9.10 -6.73
N LEU A 6 -19.45 8.37 -5.96
CA LEU A 6 -19.28 6.93 -6.09
C LEU A 6 -20.56 6.24 -5.60
N ARG A 7 -21.56 6.04 -6.48
CA ARG A 7 -22.75 5.24 -6.13
C ARG A 7 -22.42 3.75 -6.20
N ARG A 8 -22.28 3.10 -5.04
CA ARG A 8 -22.32 1.62 -4.90
C ARG A 8 -23.45 1.20 -3.97
N SER A 9 -24.00 0.01 -4.18
CA SER A 9 -24.92 -0.62 -3.22
C SER A 9 -24.17 -0.90 -1.90
N GLN A 10 -24.77 -0.59 -0.78
CA GLN A 10 -24.18 -0.41 0.54
C GLN A 10 -23.59 -1.66 1.23
N THR A 11 -23.43 -2.80 0.57
CA THR A 11 -23.16 -4.09 1.26
C THR A 11 -21.93 -4.86 0.79
N LEU A 12 -21.32 -4.55 -0.34
CA LEU A 12 -20.22 -5.35 -0.90
C LEU A 12 -18.86 -4.73 -0.58
N VAL A 13 -17.99 -5.52 0.08
CA VAL A 13 -16.58 -5.20 0.28
C VAL A 13 -15.76 -5.72 -0.90
N ASP A 14 -14.90 -4.89 -1.48
CA ASP A 14 -13.95 -5.30 -2.50
C ASP A 14 -12.67 -5.86 -1.84
N VAL A 15 -12.15 -6.95 -2.38
CA VAL A 15 -10.97 -7.64 -1.85
C VAL A 15 -9.82 -7.56 -2.84
N TYR A 16 -8.68 -7.03 -2.38
CA TYR A 16 -7.49 -6.82 -3.19
C TYR A 16 -6.36 -7.71 -2.72
N TRP A 17 -5.63 -8.32 -3.66
CA TRP A 17 -4.40 -9.05 -3.38
C TRP A 17 -3.21 -8.13 -3.37
N PHE A 18 -2.29 -8.32 -2.42
CA PHE A 18 -1.05 -7.55 -2.28
C PHE A 18 0.13 -8.44 -1.91
N SER A 19 1.28 -8.13 -2.50
CA SER A 19 2.59 -8.63 -2.11
C SER A 19 3.62 -7.50 -2.20
N GLU A 20 4.55 -7.46 -1.24
CA GLU A 20 5.75 -6.61 -1.34
C GLU A 20 6.75 -7.13 -2.38
N GLN A 21 6.59 -8.34 -2.90
CA GLN A 21 7.58 -9.04 -3.72
C GLN A 21 8.96 -9.12 -3.03
N PRO A 22 9.03 -9.76 -1.85
CA PRO A 22 10.28 -9.83 -1.09
C PRO A 22 11.35 -10.67 -1.81
N TYR A 23 12.62 -10.30 -1.62
CA TYR A 23 13.75 -11.18 -1.94
C TYR A 23 13.93 -12.19 -0.79
N GLY A 24 13.12 -13.25 -0.80
CA GLY A 24 12.93 -14.18 0.33
C GLY A 24 14.13 -15.06 0.70
N TYR A 25 15.28 -14.90 0.05
CA TYR A 25 16.52 -15.63 0.35
C TYR A 25 17.34 -15.02 1.48
N VAL A 26 17.00 -13.83 1.96
CA VAL A 26 17.68 -13.16 3.07
C VAL A 26 17.24 -13.78 4.40
N THR A 27 18.18 -14.05 5.28
CA THR A 27 17.96 -14.62 6.63
C THR A 27 18.31 -13.60 7.72
N GLU A 28 17.90 -13.87 8.95
CA GLU A 28 18.31 -13.06 10.11
C GLU A 28 19.85 -13.08 10.30
N ASP A 29 20.51 -14.20 9.99
CA ASP A 29 21.96 -14.35 10.09
C ASP A 29 22.69 -13.47 9.05
N ASP A 30 22.15 -13.35 7.84
CA ASP A 30 22.70 -12.45 6.82
C ASP A 30 22.64 -10.97 7.26
N LEU A 31 21.64 -10.62 8.04
CA LEU A 31 21.41 -9.25 8.51
C LEU A 31 22.12 -8.93 9.82
N ALA A 32 22.47 -9.93 10.61
CA ALA A 32 23.06 -9.77 11.95
C ALA A 32 24.33 -8.88 11.99
N PRO A 33 25.23 -8.91 10.97
CA PRO A 33 26.41 -8.04 10.94
C PRO A 33 26.08 -6.54 10.72
N TYR A 34 24.86 -6.20 10.28
CA TYR A 34 24.50 -4.84 9.86
C TYR A 34 23.60 -4.16 10.89
N GLU A 35 23.88 -2.89 11.16
CA GLU A 35 23.04 -2.06 12.04
C GLU A 35 21.65 -1.88 11.47
N SER A 36 21.53 -1.77 10.15
CA SER A 36 20.26 -1.61 9.43
C SER A 36 20.21 -2.51 8.21
N GLY A 37 19.18 -3.34 8.13
CA GLY A 37 18.89 -4.14 6.95
C GLY A 37 18.46 -3.31 5.73
N ARG A 38 18.04 -2.07 5.92
CA ARG A 38 17.63 -1.16 4.84
C ARG A 38 18.77 -0.26 4.34
N MET A 39 19.62 0.22 5.24
CA MET A 39 20.63 1.23 4.90
C MET A 39 22.03 0.65 4.71
N HIS A 40 22.33 -0.45 5.38
CA HIS A 40 23.69 -0.99 5.45
C HIS A 40 23.85 -2.37 4.80
N PHE A 41 22.74 -3.11 4.57
CA PHE A 41 22.80 -4.42 3.92
C PHE A 41 23.07 -4.23 2.42
N PRO A 42 24.25 -4.70 1.92
CA PRO A 42 24.69 -4.36 0.57
C PRO A 42 24.03 -5.24 -0.50
N ASN A 43 23.89 -4.69 -1.70
CA ASN A 43 23.34 -5.38 -2.86
C ASN A 43 24.22 -6.51 -3.43
N THR A 44 25.41 -6.73 -2.88
CA THR A 44 26.22 -7.93 -3.17
C THR A 44 25.54 -9.24 -2.75
N ASN A 45 24.50 -9.14 -1.91
CA ASN A 45 23.65 -10.27 -1.51
C ASN A 45 22.48 -10.52 -2.47
N PHE A 46 22.31 -9.70 -3.49
CA PHE A 46 21.27 -9.86 -4.49
C PHE A 46 21.77 -10.71 -5.66
N ASP A 47 21.03 -11.77 -5.96
CA ASP A 47 21.27 -12.66 -7.08
C ASP A 47 20.21 -12.43 -8.16
N PRO A 48 20.56 -11.89 -9.34
CA PRO A 48 19.60 -11.59 -10.40
C PRO A 48 18.88 -12.84 -10.96
N GLU A 49 19.52 -14.02 -10.95
CA GLU A 49 18.88 -15.25 -11.44
C GLU A 49 17.77 -15.71 -10.49
N LYS A 50 18.03 -15.64 -9.19
CA LYS A 50 17.00 -15.90 -8.17
C LYS A 50 15.88 -14.87 -8.23
N ALA A 51 16.21 -13.60 -8.39
CA ALA A 51 15.23 -12.54 -8.54
C ALA A 51 14.34 -12.72 -9.77
N HIS A 52 14.91 -13.18 -10.91
CA HIS A 52 14.15 -13.52 -12.11
C HIS A 52 13.04 -14.54 -11.81
N VAL A 53 13.36 -15.62 -11.10
CA VAL A 53 12.37 -16.63 -10.70
C VAL A 53 11.30 -16.03 -9.80
N LEU A 54 11.71 -15.24 -8.78
CA LEU A 54 10.78 -14.62 -7.84
C LEU A 54 9.81 -13.65 -8.55
N TYR A 55 10.29 -12.78 -9.44
CA TYR A 55 9.42 -11.87 -10.18
C TYR A 55 8.37 -12.62 -11.00
N ASN A 56 8.76 -13.70 -11.70
CA ASN A 56 7.80 -14.50 -12.47
C ASN A 56 6.76 -15.16 -11.55
N ASN A 57 7.16 -15.69 -10.41
CA ASN A 57 6.24 -16.25 -9.42
C ASN A 57 5.23 -15.20 -8.92
N TYR A 58 5.67 -13.98 -8.63
CA TYR A 58 4.77 -12.90 -8.20
C TYR A 58 3.78 -12.49 -9.29
N HIS A 59 4.23 -12.43 -10.54
CA HIS A 59 3.34 -12.11 -11.66
C HIS A 59 2.32 -13.24 -11.92
N GLU A 60 2.70 -14.50 -11.73
CA GLU A 60 1.77 -15.64 -11.79
C GLU A 60 0.71 -15.56 -10.66
N GLN A 61 1.10 -15.16 -9.45
CA GLN A 61 0.16 -14.91 -8.35
C GLN A 61 -0.86 -13.82 -8.70
N TYR A 62 -0.44 -12.74 -9.36
CA TYR A 62 -1.35 -11.70 -9.82
C TYR A 62 -2.33 -12.20 -10.89
N ALA A 63 -1.85 -12.95 -11.87
CA ALA A 63 -2.70 -13.55 -12.89
C ALA A 63 -3.73 -14.51 -12.26
N TRP A 64 -3.30 -15.32 -11.30
CA TRP A 64 -4.18 -16.25 -10.61
C TRP A 64 -5.22 -15.54 -9.73
N ALA A 65 -4.86 -14.48 -9.04
CA ALA A 65 -5.80 -13.67 -8.28
C ALA A 65 -6.90 -13.04 -9.17
N ASP A 66 -6.55 -12.59 -10.39
CA ASP A 66 -7.52 -12.10 -11.38
C ASP A 66 -8.49 -13.21 -11.82
N GLU A 67 -7.99 -14.43 -12.01
CA GLU A 67 -8.80 -15.56 -12.46
C GLU A 67 -9.77 -16.06 -11.41
N VAL A 68 -9.33 -16.15 -10.15
CA VAL A 68 -10.15 -16.71 -9.06
C VAL A 68 -11.11 -15.69 -8.42
N GLY A 69 -11.08 -14.42 -8.84
CA GLY A 69 -12.15 -13.47 -8.51
C GLY A 69 -11.82 -12.44 -7.43
N PHE A 70 -10.56 -12.08 -7.24
CA PHE A 70 -10.23 -10.84 -6.53
C PHE A 70 -10.74 -9.62 -7.31
N ASP A 71 -11.13 -8.55 -6.60
CA ASP A 71 -11.63 -7.31 -7.21
C ASP A 71 -10.48 -6.43 -7.71
N GLY A 72 -9.29 -6.57 -7.13
CA GLY A 72 -8.12 -5.82 -7.53
C GLY A 72 -6.79 -6.41 -7.08
N ILE A 73 -5.73 -5.86 -7.66
CA ILE A 73 -4.35 -6.09 -7.26
C ILE A 73 -3.82 -4.76 -6.72
N MET A 74 -3.21 -4.80 -5.54
CA MET A 74 -2.46 -3.67 -4.99
C MET A 74 -0.97 -3.84 -5.28
N SER A 75 -0.31 -2.77 -5.67
CA SER A 75 1.14 -2.68 -5.76
C SER A 75 1.65 -1.42 -5.07
N ASN A 76 2.92 -1.41 -4.68
CA ASN A 76 3.63 -0.28 -4.06
C ASN A 76 5.07 -0.21 -4.57
N GLU A 77 5.83 0.75 -4.05
CA GLU A 77 7.28 0.82 -4.29
C GLU A 77 8.04 1.08 -3.00
N HIS A 78 9.23 0.52 -2.90
CA HIS A 78 10.22 0.85 -1.88
C HIS A 78 11.64 0.82 -2.45
N HIS A 79 12.48 1.71 -1.95
CA HIS A 79 13.88 1.77 -2.29
C HIS A 79 14.76 1.21 -1.17
N SER A 80 15.94 0.71 -1.54
CA SER A 80 16.93 0.18 -0.59
C SER A 80 16.36 -0.90 0.32
N SER A 81 15.54 -1.83 -0.23
CA SER A 81 14.85 -2.82 0.59
C SER A 81 14.83 -4.21 -0.05
N TYR A 82 15.32 -5.22 0.67
CA TYR A 82 15.26 -6.62 0.26
C TYR A 82 13.85 -7.22 0.45
N TRP A 83 13.00 -6.61 1.25
CA TRP A 83 11.60 -7.05 1.45
C TRP A 83 10.64 -6.52 0.39
N CYS A 84 11.09 -5.61 -0.49
CA CYS A 84 10.33 -5.12 -1.62
C CYS A 84 11.26 -4.90 -2.81
N MET A 85 11.20 -5.80 -3.79
CA MET A 85 12.02 -5.70 -5.00
C MET A 85 11.39 -4.79 -6.07
N LYS A 86 10.49 -3.89 -5.68
CA LYS A 86 9.78 -2.97 -6.59
C LYS A 86 10.25 -1.53 -6.39
N PRO A 87 11.33 -1.11 -7.06
CA PRO A 87 11.78 0.30 -7.02
C PRO A 87 10.90 1.23 -7.89
N SER A 88 9.92 0.69 -8.60
CA SER A 88 8.95 1.44 -9.40
C SER A 88 7.61 0.72 -9.44
N VAL A 89 6.61 1.29 -8.80
CA VAL A 89 5.23 0.79 -8.84
C VAL A 89 4.65 0.85 -10.26
N ASN A 90 5.08 1.81 -11.09
CA ASN A 90 4.59 1.96 -12.46
C ASN A 90 5.07 0.81 -13.37
N VAL A 91 6.32 0.35 -13.20
CA VAL A 91 6.83 -0.82 -13.94
C VAL A 91 6.06 -2.09 -13.55
N ASP A 92 5.83 -2.32 -12.24
CA ASP A 92 5.04 -3.46 -11.78
C ASP A 92 3.60 -3.38 -12.27
N ALA A 93 2.96 -2.20 -12.20
CA ALA A 93 1.61 -1.97 -12.69
C ALA A 93 1.45 -2.24 -14.20
N ALA A 94 2.50 -1.97 -15.00
CA ALA A 94 2.50 -2.30 -16.43
C ALA A 94 2.46 -3.82 -16.66
N VAL A 95 3.21 -4.58 -15.86
CA VAL A 95 3.16 -6.05 -15.91
C VAL A 95 1.80 -6.55 -15.44
N ILE A 96 1.30 -6.06 -14.29
CA ILE A 96 -0.05 -6.42 -13.79
C ILE A 96 -1.10 -6.16 -14.88
N ALA A 97 -1.06 -5.01 -15.55
CA ALA A 97 -2.00 -4.67 -16.61
C ALA A 97 -2.00 -5.67 -17.78
N LYS A 98 -0.88 -6.33 -18.04
CA LYS A 98 -0.72 -7.32 -19.11
C LYS A 98 -1.11 -8.73 -18.67
N VAL A 99 -0.81 -9.12 -17.43
CA VAL A 99 -1.11 -10.47 -16.93
C VAL A 99 -2.51 -10.63 -16.36
N THR A 100 -3.20 -9.51 -16.07
CA THR A 100 -4.59 -9.48 -15.59
C THR A 100 -5.55 -8.92 -16.64
N LYS A 101 -6.85 -9.23 -16.51
CA LYS A 101 -7.88 -8.79 -17.46
C LYS A 101 -9.02 -8.00 -16.82
N LYS A 102 -9.35 -8.28 -15.56
CA LYS A 102 -10.59 -7.81 -14.90
C LYS A 102 -10.29 -6.94 -13.68
N THR A 103 -9.31 -7.34 -12.86
CA THR A 103 -9.00 -6.69 -11.60
C THR A 103 -8.61 -5.23 -11.78
N LYS A 104 -9.03 -4.39 -10.84
CA LYS A 104 -8.48 -3.04 -10.68
C LYS A 104 -7.02 -3.12 -10.24
N ILE A 105 -6.23 -2.12 -10.60
CA ILE A 105 -4.80 -2.03 -10.30
C ILE A 105 -4.59 -0.81 -9.41
N ALA A 106 -4.47 -1.05 -8.10
CA ALA A 106 -4.28 0.00 -7.11
C ALA A 106 -2.77 0.21 -6.86
N MET A 107 -2.23 1.30 -7.40
CA MET A 107 -0.83 1.70 -7.20
C MET A 107 -0.70 2.48 -5.88
N LEU A 108 -0.47 1.78 -4.75
CA LEU A 108 -0.47 2.36 -3.40
C LEU A 108 0.92 2.34 -2.75
N GLY A 109 1.84 3.23 -3.21
CA GLY A 109 1.60 4.32 -4.13
C GLY A 109 2.88 4.88 -4.71
N ASN A 110 2.63 5.73 -5.67
CA ASN A 110 3.69 6.53 -6.24
C ASN A 110 4.26 7.54 -5.23
N VAL A 111 5.58 7.58 -5.07
CA VAL A 111 6.24 8.55 -4.17
C VAL A 111 6.42 9.88 -4.88
N ILE A 112 5.33 10.64 -5.03
CA ILE A 112 5.28 11.84 -5.87
C ILE A 112 6.12 13.00 -5.33
N ALA A 113 6.41 13.04 -4.03
CA ALA A 113 7.29 14.06 -3.45
C ALA A 113 8.75 13.95 -3.93
N LEU A 114 9.17 12.75 -4.37
CA LEU A 114 10.55 12.41 -4.69
C LEU A 114 10.82 12.30 -6.20
N ASN A 115 9.77 12.35 -7.02
CA ASN A 115 9.84 12.15 -8.46
C ASN A 115 9.39 13.41 -9.23
N ASP A 116 9.64 13.45 -10.53
CA ASP A 116 9.10 14.48 -11.43
C ASP A 116 7.60 14.28 -11.63
N PRO A 117 6.73 15.24 -11.24
CA PRO A 117 5.29 15.07 -11.30
C PRO A 117 4.72 15.08 -12.72
N VAL A 118 5.35 15.72 -13.68
CA VAL A 118 4.89 15.72 -15.08
C VAL A 118 5.11 14.34 -15.69
N LYS A 119 6.32 13.79 -15.53
CA LYS A 119 6.63 12.43 -15.96
C LYS A 119 5.72 11.41 -15.28
N MET A 120 5.47 11.56 -13.98
CA MET A 120 4.55 10.69 -13.23
C MET A 120 3.13 10.75 -13.80
N ALA A 121 2.63 11.95 -14.13
CA ALA A 121 1.32 12.13 -14.73
C ALA A 121 1.20 11.42 -16.09
N GLU A 122 2.24 11.50 -16.94
CA GLU A 122 2.27 10.84 -18.25
C GLU A 122 2.35 9.32 -18.11
N GLU A 123 3.17 8.80 -17.21
CA GLU A 123 3.29 7.35 -16.95
C GLU A 123 1.96 6.74 -16.46
N ILE A 124 1.30 7.39 -15.50
CA ILE A 124 0.02 6.92 -14.99
C ILE A 124 -1.08 7.00 -16.07
N ALA A 125 -1.10 8.08 -16.87
CA ALA A 125 -2.02 8.19 -17.99
C ALA A 125 -1.80 7.09 -19.04
N MET A 126 -0.54 6.76 -19.34
CA MET A 126 -0.19 5.66 -20.24
C MET A 126 -0.64 4.32 -19.67
N LEU A 127 -0.42 4.06 -18.39
CA LEU A 127 -0.88 2.85 -17.70
C LEU A 127 -2.40 2.73 -17.70
N ASP A 128 -3.12 3.83 -17.52
CA ASP A 128 -4.58 3.85 -17.57
C ASP A 128 -5.08 3.44 -18.97
N CYS A 129 -4.46 3.95 -20.03
CA CYS A 129 -4.76 3.53 -21.41
C CYS A 129 -4.38 2.06 -21.65
N ILE A 130 -3.20 1.59 -21.21
CA ILE A 130 -2.74 0.20 -21.38
C ILE A 130 -3.70 -0.77 -20.69
N SER A 131 -4.16 -0.42 -19.50
CA SER A 131 -5.03 -1.27 -18.69
C SER A 131 -6.51 -1.20 -19.10
N GLY A 132 -6.90 -0.27 -19.98
CA GLY A 132 -8.31 -0.04 -20.35
C GLY A 132 -9.13 0.57 -19.22
N GLY A 133 -8.56 1.52 -18.46
CA GLY A 133 -9.26 2.23 -17.38
C GLY A 133 -9.38 1.43 -16.08
N ARG A 134 -8.41 0.56 -15.77
CA ARG A 134 -8.40 -0.22 -14.53
C ARG A 134 -7.51 0.36 -13.44
N ILE A 135 -6.76 1.44 -13.71
CA ILE A 135 -5.85 2.05 -12.76
C ILE A 135 -6.61 2.78 -11.64
N ILE A 136 -6.15 2.60 -10.43
CA ILE A 136 -6.42 3.45 -9.26
C ILE A 136 -5.08 4.05 -8.86
N SER A 137 -5.00 5.37 -8.90
CA SER A 137 -3.78 6.10 -8.59
C SER A 137 -3.64 6.29 -7.08
N GLY A 138 -2.52 5.93 -6.50
CA GLY A 138 -2.24 6.15 -5.08
C GLY A 138 -1.00 7.02 -4.91
N PHE A 139 -1.09 8.03 -4.05
CA PHE A 139 -0.02 8.98 -3.82
C PHE A 139 0.50 8.89 -2.39
N VAL A 140 1.82 8.81 -2.24
CA VAL A 140 2.50 8.80 -0.94
C VAL A 140 3.64 9.82 -0.91
N ARG A 141 4.00 10.21 0.31
CA ARG A 141 5.16 11.08 0.52
C ARG A 141 6.49 10.33 0.49
N GLY A 142 6.45 9.00 0.52
CA GLY A 142 7.61 8.16 0.79
C GLY A 142 7.94 8.09 2.28
N THR A 143 8.87 7.22 2.63
CA THR A 143 9.42 7.11 3.99
C THR A 143 10.58 8.11 4.16
N ALA A 144 11.00 8.33 5.42
CA ALA A 144 12.15 9.18 5.71
C ALA A 144 13.43 8.66 5.01
N VAL A 145 13.65 7.34 5.02
CA VAL A 145 14.81 6.71 4.34
C VAL A 145 14.76 6.94 2.84
N GLU A 146 13.60 6.87 2.21
CA GLU A 146 13.43 7.15 0.78
C GLU A 146 13.69 8.63 0.46
N THR A 147 13.27 9.54 1.34
CA THR A 147 13.57 10.97 1.23
C THR A 147 15.07 11.23 1.25
N LEU A 148 15.81 10.55 2.14
CA LEU A 148 17.27 10.60 2.18
C LEU A 148 17.91 9.99 0.92
N HIS A 149 17.41 8.84 0.48
CA HIS A 149 17.86 8.17 -0.75
C HIS A 149 17.74 9.10 -1.97
N ALA A 150 16.65 9.84 -2.06
CA ALA A 150 16.41 10.82 -3.13
C ALA A 150 17.21 12.13 -2.96
N GLY A 151 17.96 12.33 -1.87
CA GLY A 151 18.70 13.55 -1.60
C GLY A 151 17.81 14.77 -1.30
N ILE A 152 16.59 14.56 -0.84
CA ILE A 152 15.60 15.61 -0.57
C ILE A 152 15.57 15.92 0.93
N SER A 153 15.45 17.21 1.26
CA SER A 153 15.29 17.64 2.66
C SER A 153 14.00 17.08 3.26
N PRO A 154 14.06 16.43 4.44
CA PRO A 154 12.86 15.96 5.13
C PRO A 154 11.84 17.07 5.42
N THR A 155 12.28 18.32 5.61
CA THR A 155 11.44 19.47 5.89
C THR A 155 10.62 19.93 4.68
N GLU A 156 11.06 19.62 3.47
CA GLU A 156 10.37 19.99 2.22
C GLU A 156 9.42 18.92 1.70
N ASN A 157 9.51 17.70 2.23
CA ASN A 157 8.81 16.54 1.69
C ASN A 157 7.29 16.75 1.59
N ARG A 158 6.64 17.39 2.58
CA ARG A 158 5.20 17.65 2.54
C ARG A 158 4.82 18.68 1.50
N GLU A 159 5.52 19.82 1.43
CA GLU A 159 5.24 20.86 0.44
C GLU A 159 5.44 20.31 -0.99
N ARG A 160 6.50 19.53 -1.19
CA ARG A 160 6.76 18.86 -2.47
C ARG A 160 5.63 17.91 -2.85
N PHE A 161 5.14 17.14 -1.89
CA PHE A 161 4.01 16.22 -2.10
C PHE A 161 2.76 16.98 -2.55
N GLU A 162 2.39 18.04 -1.87
CA GLU A 162 1.18 18.82 -2.16
C GLU A 162 1.31 19.52 -3.53
N GLU A 163 2.47 20.10 -3.83
CA GLU A 163 2.72 20.72 -5.14
C GLU A 163 2.71 19.68 -6.28
N ALA A 164 3.33 18.52 -6.09
CA ALA A 164 3.34 17.43 -7.07
C ALA A 164 1.93 16.91 -7.35
N HIS A 165 1.12 16.72 -6.30
CA HIS A 165 -0.28 16.32 -6.43
C HIS A 165 -1.07 17.29 -7.31
N ASP A 166 -1.00 18.59 -7.03
CA ASP A 166 -1.74 19.61 -7.77
C ASP A 166 -1.29 19.68 -9.23
N LEU A 167 0.00 19.54 -9.48
CA LEU A 167 0.55 19.54 -10.82
C LEU A 167 0.14 18.29 -11.62
N ILE A 168 0.14 17.10 -11.01
CA ILE A 168 -0.33 15.86 -11.63
C ILE A 168 -1.79 16.00 -12.03
N LEU A 169 -2.66 16.45 -11.12
CA LEU A 169 -4.07 16.66 -11.44
C LEU A 169 -4.26 17.67 -12.58
N LYS A 170 -3.48 18.74 -12.58
CA LYS A 170 -3.52 19.73 -13.66
C LYS A 170 -3.11 19.12 -15.01
N CYS A 171 -2.07 18.27 -15.03
CA CYS A 171 -1.64 17.59 -16.25
C CYS A 171 -2.76 16.69 -16.81
N TRP A 172 -3.59 16.10 -15.97
CA TRP A 172 -4.68 15.22 -16.40
C TRP A 172 -5.95 15.95 -16.82
N THR A 173 -6.20 17.14 -16.27
CA THR A 173 -7.50 17.83 -16.39
C THR A 173 -7.46 19.11 -17.20
N THR A 174 -6.28 19.64 -17.47
CA THR A 174 -6.10 20.92 -18.19
C THR A 174 -5.38 20.67 -19.52
N PRO A 175 -5.98 21.07 -20.67
CA PRO A 175 -5.28 21.00 -21.94
C PRO A 175 -3.98 21.83 -21.93
N GLY A 176 -2.92 21.25 -22.49
CA GLY A 176 -1.67 21.98 -22.70
C GLY A 176 -1.69 22.86 -23.95
N PRO A 177 -0.65 23.69 -24.19
CA PRO A 177 0.47 23.93 -23.28
C PRO A 177 0.13 24.92 -22.16
N PHE A 178 0.74 24.72 -20.98
CA PHE A 178 0.62 25.65 -19.85
C PHE A 178 1.96 25.81 -19.11
N ARG A 179 2.05 26.82 -18.24
CA ARG A 179 3.16 27.00 -17.29
C ARG A 179 2.77 26.55 -15.90
N TRP A 180 3.79 26.18 -15.12
CA TRP A 180 3.67 25.92 -13.69
C TRP A 180 4.77 26.69 -12.94
N GLU A 181 4.37 27.60 -12.07
CA GLU A 181 5.26 28.44 -11.28
C GLU A 181 5.37 27.90 -9.85
N GLY A 182 5.72 26.62 -9.75
CA GLY A 182 5.89 25.96 -8.47
C GLY A 182 7.22 26.33 -7.80
N ARG A 183 7.28 26.13 -6.49
CA ARG A 183 8.50 26.31 -5.70
C ARG A 183 9.48 25.14 -5.91
N HIS A 184 8.94 23.92 -5.97
CA HIS A 184 9.72 22.68 -6.01
C HIS A 184 9.81 22.08 -7.41
N PHE A 185 8.82 22.34 -8.25
CA PHE A 185 8.71 21.80 -9.61
C PHE A 185 8.39 22.89 -10.64
N PRO A 186 9.26 23.90 -10.83
CA PRO A 186 9.01 24.96 -11.79
C PRO A 186 9.14 24.46 -13.24
N HIS A 187 8.11 24.67 -14.06
CA HIS A 187 8.11 24.27 -15.45
C HIS A 187 7.67 25.42 -16.36
N ARG A 188 8.51 25.79 -17.31
CA ARG A 188 8.21 26.87 -18.27
C ARG A 188 7.16 26.49 -19.30
N MET A 189 7.08 25.21 -19.66
CA MET A 189 6.10 24.67 -20.59
C MET A 189 5.80 23.20 -20.23
N ILE A 190 4.53 22.89 -20.07
CA ILE A 190 4.01 21.53 -19.86
C ILE A 190 2.96 21.29 -20.94
N ASN A 191 3.12 20.21 -21.68
CA ASN A 191 2.18 19.82 -22.73
C ASN A 191 2.13 18.28 -22.83
N PRO A 192 1.55 17.57 -21.84
CA PRO A 192 1.45 16.12 -21.89
C PRO A 192 0.60 15.70 -23.09
N TRP A 193 1.13 14.78 -23.89
CA TRP A 193 0.38 14.23 -25.02
C TRP A 193 -0.57 13.12 -24.60
N VAL A 194 -0.10 12.27 -23.69
CA VAL A 194 -0.90 11.16 -23.16
C VAL A 194 -1.78 11.67 -22.03
N VAL A 195 -3.08 11.43 -22.12
CA VAL A 195 -4.06 11.78 -21.09
C VAL A 195 -4.79 10.51 -20.63
N PRO A 196 -5.25 10.46 -19.37
CA PRO A 196 -5.94 9.29 -18.85
C PRO A 196 -7.20 8.93 -19.65
N MET A 197 -7.48 7.63 -19.79
CA MET A 197 -8.69 7.10 -20.36
C MET A 197 -9.91 7.39 -19.45
N GLN A 198 -9.73 7.24 -18.14
CA GLN A 198 -10.74 7.54 -17.13
C GLN A 198 -10.93 9.06 -16.99
N LYS A 199 -12.17 9.52 -16.78
CA LYS A 199 -12.53 10.94 -16.68
C LYS A 199 -13.18 11.25 -15.32
N PRO A 200 -12.86 12.39 -14.68
CA PRO A 200 -11.89 13.41 -15.14
C PRO A 200 -10.42 12.94 -15.09
N HIS A 201 -10.11 11.94 -14.29
CA HIS A 201 -8.81 11.26 -14.13
C HIS A 201 -9.02 9.91 -13.44
N PRO A 202 -8.02 9.01 -13.35
CA PRO A 202 -8.10 7.79 -12.56
C PRO A 202 -8.48 8.10 -11.10
N PRO A 203 -9.27 7.25 -10.42
CA PRO A 203 -9.56 7.43 -9.01
C PRO A 203 -8.25 7.59 -8.21
N VAL A 204 -8.26 8.51 -7.23
CA VAL A 204 -7.11 8.73 -6.36
C VAL A 204 -7.40 8.15 -4.99
N TRP A 205 -6.53 7.25 -4.51
CA TRP A 205 -6.56 6.71 -3.16
C TRP A 205 -5.36 7.23 -2.37
N PHE A 206 -5.53 7.37 -1.05
CA PHE A 206 -4.47 7.82 -0.18
C PHE A 206 -4.10 6.74 0.84
N PRO A 207 -2.97 6.03 0.64
CA PRO A 207 -2.49 5.04 1.60
C PRO A 207 -1.72 5.70 2.74
N GLY A 208 -1.86 5.16 3.96
CA GLY A 208 -1.14 5.66 5.11
C GLY A 208 -1.09 4.68 6.28
N THR A 209 -0.10 4.87 7.14
CA THR A 209 0.18 3.98 8.29
C THR A 209 -0.26 4.57 9.63
N GLY A 210 -0.95 5.74 9.63
CA GLY A 210 -1.55 6.26 10.85
C GLY A 210 -1.13 7.65 11.30
N SER A 211 -0.69 8.54 10.41
CA SER A 211 -0.55 9.97 10.71
C SER A 211 -1.92 10.64 10.59
N PRO A 212 -2.41 11.33 11.64
CA PRO A 212 -3.67 12.08 11.58
C PRO A 212 -3.70 13.12 10.45
N GLU A 213 -2.59 13.81 10.20
CA GLU A 213 -2.51 14.82 9.15
C GLU A 213 -2.72 14.21 7.75
N SER A 214 -2.28 12.97 7.55
CA SER A 214 -2.50 12.25 6.29
C SER A 214 -3.98 11.90 6.10
N VAL A 215 -4.64 11.48 7.17
CA VAL A 215 -6.09 11.19 7.17
C VAL A 215 -6.90 12.46 6.90
N ILE A 216 -6.58 13.55 7.59
CA ILE A 216 -7.21 14.87 7.40
C ILE A 216 -7.02 15.34 5.95
N TRP A 217 -5.81 15.21 5.42
CA TRP A 217 -5.54 15.59 4.03
C TRP A 217 -6.37 14.78 3.03
N ALA A 218 -6.44 13.46 3.20
CA ALA A 218 -7.25 12.59 2.36
C ALA A 218 -8.74 12.97 2.41
N ALA A 219 -9.30 13.20 3.62
CA ALA A 219 -10.68 13.58 3.82
C ALA A 219 -11.00 14.95 3.19
N LYS A 220 -10.11 15.94 3.33
CA LYS A 220 -10.27 17.26 2.70
C LYS A 220 -10.37 17.19 1.16
N HIS A 221 -9.73 16.19 0.55
CA HIS A 221 -9.79 15.98 -0.90
C HIS A 221 -10.90 14.99 -1.31
N GLY A 222 -11.64 14.39 -0.36
CA GLY A 222 -12.61 13.35 -0.62
C GLY A 222 -12.00 12.04 -1.14
N TYR A 223 -10.71 11.81 -0.89
CA TYR A 223 -10.01 10.60 -1.34
C TYR A 223 -10.21 9.45 -0.37
N PRO A 224 -10.50 8.25 -0.86
CA PRO A 224 -10.48 7.05 -0.03
C PRO A 224 -9.13 6.87 0.69
N TYR A 225 -9.20 6.68 2.02
CA TYR A 225 -8.02 6.42 2.84
C TYR A 225 -7.82 4.92 3.05
N MET A 226 -6.66 4.42 2.61
CA MET A 226 -6.27 3.02 2.78
C MET A 226 -5.33 2.90 3.98
N ASN A 227 -5.83 2.37 5.10
CA ASN A 227 -4.98 2.12 6.28
C ASN A 227 -4.10 0.89 6.05
N LEU A 228 -2.78 1.10 6.11
CA LEU A 228 -1.80 0.06 5.85
C LEU A 228 -1.31 -0.60 7.15
N GLY A 229 -2.11 -1.55 7.67
CA GLY A 229 -1.67 -2.50 8.69
C GLY A 229 -1.58 -1.96 10.12
N SER A 230 -2.23 -0.85 10.47
CA SER A 230 -2.36 -0.44 11.88
C SER A 230 -3.27 -1.39 12.65
N LEU A 231 -3.14 -1.42 14.00
CA LEU A 231 -4.07 -2.16 14.85
C LEU A 231 -5.50 -1.62 14.71
N LEU A 232 -6.51 -2.48 14.92
CA LEU A 232 -7.91 -2.12 14.72
C LEU A 232 -8.35 -0.88 15.51
N ASP A 233 -7.95 -0.76 16.77
CA ASP A 233 -8.36 0.37 17.61
C ASP A 233 -7.81 1.70 17.10
N LEU A 234 -6.56 1.71 16.64
CA LEU A 234 -6.00 2.88 16.00
C LEU A 234 -6.69 3.16 14.66
N THR A 235 -6.97 2.11 13.89
CA THR A 235 -7.67 2.24 12.61
C THR A 235 -9.05 2.86 12.78
N LYS A 236 -9.78 2.52 13.87
CA LYS A 236 -11.04 3.16 14.24
C LYS A 236 -10.87 4.65 14.57
N GLN A 237 -9.83 5.00 15.34
CA GLN A 237 -9.53 6.41 15.66
C GLN A 237 -9.24 7.20 14.37
N LEU A 238 -8.44 6.66 13.46
CA LEU A 238 -8.15 7.29 12.18
C LEU A 238 -9.42 7.44 11.33
N LYS A 239 -10.28 6.43 11.34
CA LYS A 239 -11.58 6.50 10.66
C LYS A 239 -12.48 7.59 11.26
N SER A 240 -12.49 7.75 12.58
CA SER A 240 -13.23 8.85 13.25
C SER A 240 -12.72 10.21 12.76
N ILE A 241 -11.40 10.42 12.75
CA ILE A 241 -10.79 11.66 12.24
C ILE A 241 -11.19 11.91 10.76
N TYR A 242 -11.22 10.85 9.93
CA TYR A 242 -11.68 10.97 8.55
C TYR A 242 -13.13 11.47 8.48
N HIS A 243 -14.04 10.84 9.24
CA HIS A 243 -15.47 11.21 9.29
C HIS A 243 -15.68 12.63 9.79
N GLU A 244 -15.03 13.02 10.88
CA GLU A 244 -15.11 14.39 11.44
C GLU A 244 -14.68 15.42 10.39
N THR A 245 -13.52 15.20 9.74
CA THR A 245 -13.04 16.09 8.69
C THR A 245 -13.95 16.12 7.46
N ALA A 246 -14.51 14.96 7.04
CA ALA A 246 -15.44 14.88 5.94
C ALA A 246 -16.72 15.69 6.20
N HIS A 247 -17.26 15.60 7.42
CA HIS A 247 -18.41 16.41 7.83
C HIS A 247 -18.10 17.92 7.83
N GLU A 248 -16.90 18.32 8.28
CA GLU A 248 -16.44 19.72 8.19
C GLU A 248 -16.36 20.20 6.73
N MET A 249 -16.01 19.29 5.79
CA MET A 249 -15.99 19.56 4.37
C MET A 249 -17.36 19.45 3.69
N GLY A 250 -18.41 19.09 4.42
CA GLY A 250 -19.79 19.07 3.96
C GLY A 250 -20.21 17.79 3.20
N PHE A 251 -19.55 16.65 3.42
CA PHE A 251 -19.98 15.38 2.86
C PHE A 251 -20.02 14.25 3.88
N GLU A 252 -20.90 13.25 3.64
CA GLU A 252 -21.01 12.04 4.45
C GLU A 252 -20.20 10.92 3.83
N PRO A 253 -19.12 10.42 4.49
CA PRO A 253 -18.31 9.37 3.93
C PRO A 253 -18.97 7.99 4.11
N GLY A 254 -19.04 7.22 3.01
CA GLY A 254 -19.47 5.82 3.02
C GLY A 254 -18.31 4.84 3.18
N PRO A 255 -18.60 3.51 3.17
CA PRO A 255 -17.58 2.47 3.24
C PRO A 255 -16.50 2.60 2.15
N GLU A 256 -16.87 3.11 0.97
CA GLU A 256 -15.98 3.33 -0.18
C GLU A 256 -14.87 4.36 0.08
N HIS A 257 -14.92 5.09 1.18
CA HIS A 257 -13.89 6.04 1.57
C HIS A 257 -12.85 5.45 2.51
N PHE A 258 -12.95 4.17 2.86
CA PHE A 258 -12.04 3.57 3.82
C PHE A 258 -11.67 2.13 3.47
N GLY A 259 -10.38 1.83 3.44
CA GLY A 259 -9.85 0.48 3.26
C GLY A 259 -8.90 0.08 4.38
N TYR A 260 -8.73 -1.21 4.55
CA TYR A 260 -7.86 -1.78 5.58
C TYR A 260 -6.99 -2.90 5.02
N LEU A 261 -5.68 -2.78 5.19
CA LEU A 261 -4.70 -3.81 4.84
C LEU A 261 -4.35 -4.64 6.08
N MET A 262 -4.33 -5.96 5.91
CA MET A 262 -3.87 -6.90 6.92
C MET A 262 -3.06 -8.04 6.31
N ARG A 263 -2.16 -8.63 7.08
CA ARG A 263 -1.50 -9.88 6.72
C ARG A 263 -2.52 -11.01 6.81
N CYS A 264 -2.72 -11.74 5.72
CA CYS A 264 -3.73 -12.79 5.72
C CYS A 264 -3.33 -13.97 4.82
N LEU A 265 -3.47 -15.20 5.36
CA LEU A 265 -3.16 -16.42 4.65
C LEU A 265 -4.21 -17.49 4.95
N VAL A 266 -4.68 -18.15 3.90
CA VAL A 266 -5.60 -19.30 4.00
C VAL A 266 -4.86 -20.58 3.59
N ALA A 267 -5.03 -21.65 4.36
CA ALA A 267 -4.55 -22.98 3.98
C ALA A 267 -5.65 -24.01 4.20
N ASP A 268 -5.40 -25.24 3.75
CA ASP A 268 -6.39 -26.33 3.84
C ASP A 268 -6.78 -26.67 5.29
N THR A 269 -5.87 -26.46 6.25
CA THR A 269 -6.11 -26.64 7.70
C THR A 269 -5.52 -25.50 8.52
N ASP A 270 -6.03 -25.31 9.73
CA ASP A 270 -5.50 -24.29 10.66
C ASP A 270 -4.03 -24.57 11.02
N GLU A 271 -3.63 -25.82 11.22
CA GLU A 271 -2.25 -26.20 11.55
C GLU A 271 -1.28 -25.81 10.42
N LYS A 272 -1.65 -26.12 9.16
CA LYS A 272 -0.84 -25.74 8.00
C LYS A 272 -0.75 -24.23 7.88
N ALA A 273 -1.86 -23.52 8.04
CA ALA A 273 -1.90 -22.06 7.98
C ALA A 273 -1.02 -21.42 9.07
N GLN A 274 -1.09 -21.91 10.31
CA GLN A 274 -0.27 -21.41 11.42
C GLN A 274 1.23 -21.60 11.16
N LYS A 275 1.63 -22.74 10.59
CA LYS A 275 3.02 -23.01 10.24
C LYS A 275 3.54 -22.01 9.20
N ILE A 276 2.79 -21.77 8.12
CA ILE A 276 3.19 -20.86 7.05
C ILE A 276 3.09 -19.40 7.54
N GLY A 277 2.05 -19.04 8.26
CA GLY A 277 1.76 -17.68 8.70
C GLY A 277 2.84 -17.07 9.61
N ARG A 278 3.65 -17.89 10.29
CA ARG A 278 4.81 -17.38 11.06
C ARG A 278 5.83 -16.64 10.19
N THR A 279 5.85 -16.91 8.89
CA THR A 279 6.68 -16.18 7.92
C THR A 279 6.30 -14.70 7.80
N PHE A 280 5.10 -14.29 8.24
CA PHE A 280 4.74 -12.87 8.30
C PHE A 280 5.62 -12.04 9.25
N LEU A 281 6.41 -12.68 10.10
CA LEU A 281 7.42 -12.05 10.95
C LEU A 281 8.85 -12.22 10.41
N TRP A 282 9.00 -12.56 9.12
CA TRP A 282 10.30 -12.73 8.47
C TRP A 282 11.15 -11.47 8.59
N THR A 283 12.36 -11.65 9.11
CA THR A 283 13.37 -10.59 9.33
C THR A 283 12.91 -9.37 10.14
N GLU A 284 11.81 -9.48 10.89
CA GLU A 284 11.24 -8.37 11.68
C GLU A 284 12.25 -7.78 12.69
N ASN A 285 13.24 -8.57 13.13
CA ASN A 285 14.26 -8.08 14.05
C ASN A 285 15.24 -7.09 13.42
N HIS A 286 15.42 -7.11 12.10
CA HIS A 286 16.41 -6.31 11.38
C HIS A 286 15.80 -5.38 10.32
N ARG A 287 14.61 -5.70 9.82
CA ARG A 287 13.97 -5.03 8.67
C ARG A 287 13.97 -3.51 8.77
N ASN A 288 13.59 -2.98 9.91
CA ASN A 288 13.43 -1.54 10.13
C ASN A 288 14.38 -0.99 11.21
N ARG A 289 15.43 -1.74 11.57
CA ARG A 289 16.51 -1.23 12.42
C ARG A 289 17.26 -0.12 11.70
N GLY A 290 17.78 0.80 12.46
CA GLY A 290 18.67 1.85 11.99
C GLY A 290 18.65 3.07 12.90
N PRO A 291 19.61 3.96 12.72
CA PRO A 291 19.70 5.21 13.47
C PRO A 291 18.41 6.01 13.37
N ILE A 292 17.98 6.60 14.48
CA ILE A 292 16.72 7.35 14.54
C ILE A 292 16.76 8.57 13.62
N GLU A 293 17.90 9.19 13.44
CA GLU A 293 18.12 10.33 12.56
C GLU A 293 17.82 10.04 11.08
N PHE A 294 17.83 8.77 10.68
CA PHE A 294 17.45 8.34 9.33
C PHE A 294 16.01 7.83 9.24
N ASN A 295 15.52 7.21 10.30
CA ASN A 295 14.14 6.70 10.33
C ASN A 295 13.11 7.79 10.65
N ASP A 296 13.50 8.77 11.47
CA ASP A 296 12.64 9.87 11.93
C ASP A 296 13.43 11.19 12.00
N PRO A 297 13.98 11.68 10.86
CA PRO A 297 14.76 12.90 10.83
C PRO A 297 13.90 14.12 11.24
N PRO A 298 14.51 15.12 11.87
CA PRO A 298 13.82 16.35 12.23
C PRO A 298 13.11 16.97 11.01
N GLY A 299 11.84 17.35 11.19
CA GLY A 299 11.02 18.00 10.16
C GLY A 299 10.27 17.06 9.22
N TYR A 300 10.52 15.73 9.26
CA TYR A 300 9.78 14.77 8.46
C TYR A 300 8.36 14.51 8.99
N GLN A 301 8.22 14.38 10.30
CA GLN A 301 6.93 14.18 10.97
C GLN A 301 6.56 15.35 11.88
N SER A 302 5.27 15.58 12.06
CA SER A 302 4.77 16.50 13.08
C SER A 302 5.03 15.98 14.50
N ARG A 303 5.00 16.86 15.50
CA ARG A 303 5.11 16.47 16.90
C ARG A 303 3.99 15.52 17.33
N GLU A 304 2.79 15.71 16.79
CA GLU A 304 1.64 14.85 17.10
C GLU A 304 1.80 13.47 16.48
N ALA A 305 2.18 13.38 15.20
CA ALA A 305 2.47 12.09 14.55
C ALA A 305 3.58 11.33 15.29
N MET A 306 4.63 12.02 15.74
CA MET A 306 5.70 11.42 16.54
C MET A 306 5.20 10.91 17.89
N ARG A 307 4.38 11.69 18.62
CA ARG A 307 3.77 11.27 19.88
C ARG A 307 2.95 10.00 19.71
N ILE A 308 2.10 9.96 18.70
CA ILE A 308 1.30 8.78 18.37
C ILE A 308 2.21 7.59 18.04
N LYS A 309 3.23 7.78 17.22
CA LYS A 309 4.19 6.73 16.87
C LYS A 309 4.88 6.15 18.11
N MET A 310 5.32 6.99 19.04
CA MET A 310 6.01 6.57 20.27
C MET A 310 5.10 5.89 21.29
N SER A 311 3.79 6.15 21.26
CA SER A 311 2.82 5.55 22.20
C SER A 311 2.35 4.15 21.78
N ARG A 312 2.75 3.66 20.60
CA ARG A 312 2.28 2.39 20.04
C ARG A 312 3.22 1.24 20.33
N PRO A 313 2.68 0.02 20.56
CA PRO A 313 3.49 -1.17 20.41
C PRO A 313 3.98 -1.29 18.95
N LEU A 314 5.18 -1.82 18.78
CA LEU A 314 5.75 -2.01 17.45
C LEU A 314 5.01 -3.12 16.69
N ILE A 315 4.40 -2.75 15.58
CA ILE A 315 4.00 -3.67 14.53
C ILE A 315 5.05 -3.49 13.44
N GLY A 316 6.01 -4.37 13.39
CA GLY A 316 6.96 -4.53 12.28
C GLY A 316 7.85 -3.34 11.89
N THR A 317 7.43 -2.10 12.01
CA THR A 317 8.11 -0.95 11.37
C THR A 317 8.67 0.10 12.33
N GLY A 318 8.66 -0.13 13.64
CA GLY A 318 9.10 0.88 14.59
C GLY A 318 10.48 0.59 15.21
N THR A 319 11.20 1.66 15.58
CA THR A 319 12.52 1.60 16.20
C THR A 319 12.48 1.59 17.73
N MET A 320 11.34 1.93 18.35
CA MET A 320 11.19 2.02 19.82
C MET A 320 9.90 1.36 20.30
N GLY A 321 9.98 0.62 21.42
CA GLY A 321 8.84 -0.04 22.08
C GLY A 321 8.93 -1.57 22.09
N ARG A 322 7.99 -2.23 22.82
CA ARG A 322 7.86 -3.68 22.84
C ARG A 322 7.23 -4.19 21.56
N ARG A 323 7.85 -5.16 20.90
CA ARG A 323 7.25 -5.82 19.74
C ARG A 323 6.14 -6.76 20.18
N MET A 324 5.08 -6.81 19.39
CA MET A 324 4.02 -7.80 19.56
C MET A 324 4.49 -9.16 19.04
N THR A 325 4.08 -10.21 19.75
CA THR A 325 4.28 -11.60 19.30
C THR A 325 3.35 -11.94 18.13
N TYR A 326 3.62 -13.04 17.46
CA TYR A 326 2.75 -13.56 16.40
C TYR A 326 1.32 -13.82 16.92
N GLU A 327 1.20 -14.35 18.12
CA GLU A 327 -0.07 -14.66 18.78
C GLU A 327 -0.84 -13.37 19.10
N GLU A 328 -0.18 -12.37 19.69
CA GLU A 328 -0.78 -11.06 19.98
C GLU A 328 -1.25 -10.35 18.71
N LEU A 329 -0.52 -10.46 17.59
CA LEU A 329 -0.93 -9.89 16.30
C LEU A 329 -2.15 -10.59 15.73
N GLN A 330 -2.32 -11.91 15.98
CA GLN A 330 -3.53 -12.64 15.61
C GLN A 330 -4.72 -12.27 16.48
N GLU A 331 -4.54 -12.11 17.79
CA GLU A 331 -5.58 -11.64 18.70
C GLU A 331 -6.06 -10.23 18.33
N ALA A 332 -5.13 -9.37 17.91
CA ALA A 332 -5.43 -8.02 17.43
C ALA A 332 -5.98 -7.97 15.99
N HIS A 333 -6.19 -9.11 15.32
CA HIS A 333 -6.64 -9.20 13.92
C HIS A 333 -5.73 -8.46 12.91
N ASN A 334 -4.46 -8.24 13.26
CA ASN A 334 -3.46 -7.68 12.34
C ASN A 334 -2.86 -8.77 11.45
N ILE A 335 -2.75 -10.00 11.98
CA ILE A 335 -2.45 -11.23 11.23
C ILE A 335 -3.66 -12.14 11.30
N VAL A 336 -4.21 -12.50 10.15
CA VAL A 336 -5.36 -13.40 10.02
C VAL A 336 -4.93 -14.65 9.26
N VAL A 337 -4.78 -15.77 9.93
CA VAL A 337 -4.39 -17.04 9.33
C VAL A 337 -5.31 -18.17 9.80
N GLY A 338 -5.55 -19.14 8.93
CA GLY A 338 -6.39 -20.31 9.26
C GLY A 338 -6.88 -21.05 8.03
N SER A 339 -7.74 -22.04 8.29
CA SER A 339 -8.61 -22.67 7.30
C SER A 339 -9.59 -21.63 6.72
N PRO A 340 -10.27 -21.92 5.61
CA PRO A 340 -11.28 -21.00 5.06
C PRO A 340 -12.31 -20.56 6.10
N GLU A 341 -12.81 -21.49 6.92
CA GLU A 341 -13.83 -21.23 7.95
C GLU A 341 -13.29 -20.27 9.03
N THR A 342 -12.06 -20.50 9.49
CA THR A 342 -11.40 -19.64 10.49
C THR A 342 -11.17 -18.23 9.93
N VAL A 343 -10.68 -18.12 8.70
CA VAL A 343 -10.41 -16.83 8.05
C VAL A 343 -11.70 -16.07 7.78
N ILE A 344 -12.74 -16.72 7.27
CA ILE A 344 -14.06 -16.11 7.04
C ILE A 344 -14.59 -15.52 8.35
N LYS A 345 -14.57 -16.28 9.45
CA LYS A 345 -15.02 -15.81 10.76
C LYS A 345 -14.27 -14.55 11.22
N LYS A 346 -12.93 -14.55 11.10
CA LYS A 346 -12.09 -13.42 11.50
C LYS A 346 -12.30 -12.18 10.60
N LEU A 347 -12.40 -12.37 9.28
CA LEU A 347 -12.65 -11.28 8.34
C LEU A 347 -14.06 -10.69 8.48
N ARG A 348 -15.07 -11.50 8.78
CA ARG A 348 -16.42 -11.03 9.13
C ARG A 348 -16.40 -10.14 10.37
N TYR A 349 -15.61 -10.50 11.38
CA TYR A 349 -15.41 -9.64 12.55
C TYR A 349 -14.83 -8.28 12.15
N VAL A 350 -13.75 -8.25 11.37
CA VAL A 350 -13.12 -7.01 10.89
C VAL A 350 -14.11 -6.20 10.02
N LYS A 351 -14.85 -6.86 9.11
CA LYS A 351 -15.86 -6.22 8.26
C LYS A 351 -16.96 -5.56 9.10
N LYS A 352 -17.45 -6.26 10.14
CA LYS A 352 -18.49 -5.74 11.05
C LYS A 352 -17.98 -4.55 11.88
N ASP A 353 -16.75 -4.65 12.37
CA ASP A 353 -16.17 -3.68 13.31
C ASP A 353 -15.72 -2.38 12.61
N LEU A 354 -15.02 -2.49 11.46
CA LEU A 354 -14.52 -1.34 10.72
C LEU A 354 -15.47 -0.85 9.62
N LYS A 355 -16.33 -1.71 9.08
CA LYS A 355 -17.18 -1.43 7.89
C LYS A 355 -16.37 -0.80 6.76
N PRO A 356 -15.28 -1.42 6.31
CA PRO A 356 -14.48 -0.91 5.21
C PRO A 356 -15.13 -1.24 3.87
N GLY A 357 -14.94 -0.39 2.85
CA GLY A 357 -15.29 -0.73 1.46
C GLY A 357 -14.25 -1.59 0.77
N TYR A 358 -13.03 -1.62 1.32
CA TYR A 358 -11.90 -2.36 0.75
C TYR A 358 -11.14 -3.13 1.82
N ILE A 359 -10.87 -4.41 1.54
CA ILE A 359 -9.97 -5.25 2.32
C ILE A 359 -8.77 -5.58 1.43
N LEU A 360 -7.58 -5.20 1.89
CA LEU A 360 -6.33 -5.42 1.19
C LEU A 360 -5.61 -6.60 1.87
N ILE A 361 -5.42 -7.69 1.13
CA ILE A 361 -4.82 -8.92 1.62
C ILE A 361 -3.33 -8.91 1.33
N TYR A 362 -2.51 -8.66 2.37
CA TYR A 362 -1.08 -8.88 2.30
C TYR A 362 -0.82 -10.39 2.49
N GLY A 363 -0.76 -11.12 1.39
CA GLY A 363 -0.84 -12.58 1.37
C GLY A 363 0.49 -13.29 1.11
N ASN A 364 1.58 -12.56 0.88
CA ASN A 364 2.89 -13.13 0.63
C ASN A 364 3.99 -12.33 1.33
N GLU A 365 4.81 -12.98 2.14
CA GLU A 365 5.92 -12.37 2.88
C GLU A 365 7.13 -13.33 2.92
N GLY A 366 8.32 -12.76 2.86
CA GLY A 366 9.58 -13.47 3.07
C GLY A 366 9.78 -14.65 2.14
N ASN A 367 10.05 -15.80 2.72
CA ASN A 367 10.33 -17.05 2.03
C ASN A 367 9.13 -18.01 1.95
N MET A 368 7.91 -17.49 1.94
CA MET A 368 6.71 -18.32 1.69
C MET A 368 6.86 -19.05 0.36
N ARG A 369 6.57 -20.36 0.37
CA ARG A 369 6.67 -21.16 -0.83
C ARG A 369 5.61 -20.75 -1.84
N HIS A 370 5.99 -20.65 -3.11
CA HIS A 370 5.10 -20.23 -4.18
C HIS A 370 3.80 -21.04 -4.24
N GLU A 371 3.90 -22.39 -4.10
CA GLU A 371 2.73 -23.28 -4.14
C GLU A 371 1.76 -23.04 -2.98
N ASP A 372 2.26 -22.71 -1.78
CA ASP A 372 1.42 -22.41 -0.63
C ASP A 372 0.70 -21.05 -0.81
N VAL A 373 1.36 -20.08 -1.43
CA VAL A 373 0.75 -18.79 -1.77
C VAL A 373 -0.31 -18.96 -2.86
N MET A 374 -0.03 -19.69 -3.93
CA MET A 374 -0.99 -20.00 -4.99
C MET A 374 -2.21 -20.72 -4.45
N ARG A 375 -2.04 -21.70 -3.54
CA ARG A 375 -3.14 -22.37 -2.86
C ARG A 375 -3.96 -21.41 -1.99
N SER A 376 -3.29 -20.50 -1.29
CA SER A 376 -3.96 -19.45 -0.49
C SER A 376 -4.83 -18.56 -1.37
N ILE A 377 -4.32 -18.08 -2.51
CA ILE A 377 -5.07 -17.27 -3.48
C ILE A 377 -6.30 -18.02 -3.98
N GLU A 378 -6.17 -19.32 -4.33
CA GLU A 378 -7.27 -20.17 -4.75
C GLU A 378 -8.37 -20.28 -3.69
N LEU A 379 -7.98 -20.57 -2.45
CA LEU A 379 -8.91 -20.68 -1.33
C LEU A 379 -9.61 -19.35 -1.02
N PHE A 380 -8.90 -18.21 -1.16
CA PHE A 380 -9.51 -16.90 -1.09
C PHE A 380 -10.60 -16.72 -2.15
N GLY A 381 -10.27 -16.93 -3.41
CA GLY A 381 -11.19 -16.72 -4.52
C GLY A 381 -12.40 -17.64 -4.48
N THR A 382 -12.18 -18.94 -4.16
CA THR A 382 -13.23 -19.97 -4.23
C THR A 382 -14.07 -20.12 -2.95
N LYS A 383 -13.57 -19.71 -1.78
CA LYS A 383 -14.23 -19.90 -0.48
C LYS A 383 -14.46 -18.61 0.29
N VAL A 384 -13.41 -17.78 0.45
CA VAL A 384 -13.46 -16.66 1.38
C VAL A 384 -14.18 -15.46 0.77
N ILE A 385 -13.80 -15.03 -0.44
CA ILE A 385 -14.40 -13.87 -1.11
C ILE A 385 -15.91 -14.05 -1.32
N PRO A 386 -16.41 -15.19 -1.85
CA PRO A 386 -17.84 -15.43 -1.96
C PRO A 386 -18.57 -15.27 -0.62
N ALA A 387 -18.06 -15.89 0.45
CA ALA A 387 -18.68 -15.83 1.77
C ALA A 387 -18.68 -14.42 2.40
N LEU A 388 -17.72 -13.56 2.03
CA LEU A 388 -17.69 -12.17 2.49
C LEU A 388 -18.66 -11.26 1.70
N LYS A 389 -19.03 -11.67 0.48
CA LYS A 389 -19.94 -10.93 -0.39
C LYS A 389 -21.41 -11.32 -0.21
N GLU A 390 -21.70 -12.46 0.44
CA GLU A 390 -23.04 -12.90 0.78
C GLU A 390 -23.64 -12.17 2.00
N ASP A 391 -22.81 -11.52 2.81
CA ASP A 391 -23.19 -10.75 4.01
C ASP A 391 -23.40 -9.28 3.66
#